data_23f7bd2db6e8ca848072ca6b72294294
#
_entry.id   23f7bd2db6e8ca848072ca6b72294294
#
_cell.length_a   1.000
_cell.length_b   1.000
_cell.length_c   1.000
_cell.angle_alpha   90.00
_cell.angle_beta   90.00
_cell.angle_gamma   90.00
#
_symmetry.space_group_name_H-M   'P 1'
#
loop_
_entity.id
_entity.type
_entity.pdbx_description
1 polymer ?
#
loop_
_entity_poly.entity_id
_entity_poly.type
_entity_poly.pdbx_seq_one_letter_code
_entity_poly.pdbx_strand_id
1 'polypeptide(L)'
;MLKKVVLISGGAAVGKTAVLKNIIPLLQSKDLALSVCKIDCVATRDGLVYQNINIPHVVGISGDICPDHFLVSNLPELYHWADEKQSDVLLIETAGLCHRCSPATEQMAAGCVLDCTSSCHAPAQLGPMLTYADFVVLTKIDMVSQAEREIILWKIKELNPTAKLFTVDGLTGYGAEGLADWLSCFSKETNF
;
A
#
# COMPACT_ATOMS: atom_id res chain seq x y z
N MET A 1 0.89 19.29 -10.31
CA MET A 1 1.68 18.24 -10.97
C MET A 1 1.99 17.16 -9.96
N LEU A 2 1.65 15.93 -10.25
CA LEU A 2 1.86 14.76 -9.38
C LEU A 2 3.35 14.63 -9.01
N LYS A 3 3.64 14.53 -7.72
CA LYS A 3 5.02 14.50 -7.21
C LYS A 3 5.44 13.09 -6.76
N LYS A 4 4.46 12.26 -6.38
CA LYS A 4 4.74 10.96 -5.76
C LYS A 4 3.63 9.97 -6.02
N VAL A 5 4.00 8.73 -6.27
CA VAL A 5 3.08 7.59 -6.33
C VAL A 5 3.48 6.58 -5.26
N VAL A 6 2.52 6.14 -4.47
CA VAL A 6 2.70 5.13 -3.43
C VAL A 6 1.81 3.94 -3.75
N LEU A 7 2.42 2.81 -3.98
CA LEU A 7 1.74 1.54 -4.18
C LEU A 7 1.62 0.80 -2.84
N ILE A 8 0.41 0.37 -2.51
CA ILE A 8 0.12 -0.49 -1.35
C ILE A 8 -0.38 -1.84 -1.85
N SER A 9 0.46 -2.83 -1.74
CA SER A 9 0.19 -4.23 -2.10
C SER A 9 0.11 -5.12 -0.86
N GLY A 10 -0.20 -6.39 -1.04
CA GLY A 10 -0.32 -7.36 0.04
C GLY A 10 -1.54 -8.26 -0.15
N GLY A 11 -1.62 -9.38 0.55
CA GLY A 11 -2.71 -10.35 0.44
C GLY A 11 -4.11 -9.77 0.66
N ALA A 12 -5.15 -10.56 0.40
CA ALA A 12 -6.52 -10.17 0.72
C ALA A 12 -6.70 -10.04 2.25
N ALA A 13 -7.51 -9.09 2.70
CA ALA A 13 -7.87 -8.87 4.09
C ALA A 13 -6.70 -8.59 5.08
N VAL A 14 -5.50 -8.30 4.58
CA VAL A 14 -4.33 -7.98 5.45
C VAL A 14 -4.40 -6.57 6.08
N GLY A 15 -5.41 -5.76 5.74
CA GLY A 15 -5.60 -4.44 6.35
C GLY A 15 -5.10 -3.26 5.51
N LYS A 16 -4.85 -3.41 4.20
CA LYS A 16 -4.39 -2.32 3.31
C LYS A 16 -5.25 -1.06 3.42
N THR A 17 -6.56 -1.22 3.24
CA THR A 17 -7.52 -0.11 3.35
C THR A 17 -7.52 0.55 4.74
N ALA A 18 -7.36 -0.25 5.81
CA ALA A 18 -7.27 0.26 7.17
C ALA A 18 -5.98 1.07 7.38
N VAL A 19 -4.85 0.62 6.86
CA VAL A 19 -3.58 1.38 6.88
C VAL A 19 -3.77 2.70 6.15
N LEU A 20 -4.30 2.69 4.93
CA LEU A 20 -4.54 3.91 4.15
C LEU A 20 -5.47 4.89 4.87
N LYS A 21 -6.57 4.40 5.45
CA LYS A 21 -7.51 5.21 6.23
C LYS A 21 -6.81 5.97 7.37
N ASN A 22 -5.83 5.35 8.02
CA ASN A 22 -5.11 5.97 9.13
C ASN A 22 -4.01 6.93 8.68
N ILE A 23 -3.31 6.66 7.57
CA ILE A 23 -2.22 7.55 7.12
C ILE A 23 -2.72 8.75 6.31
N ILE A 24 -3.86 8.67 5.62
CA ILE A 24 -4.39 9.75 4.79
C ILE A 24 -4.56 11.05 5.57
N PRO A 25 -5.26 11.10 6.72
CA PRO A 25 -5.40 12.33 7.49
C PRO A 25 -4.04 12.90 7.97
N LEU A 26 -3.09 12.02 8.28
CA LEU A 26 -1.74 12.41 8.70
C LEU A 26 -0.93 13.04 7.56
N LEU A 27 -1.07 12.50 6.34
CA LEU A 27 -0.45 13.09 5.15
C LEU A 27 -1.11 14.42 4.77
N GLN A 28 -2.44 14.53 4.88
CA GLN A 28 -3.17 15.77 4.65
C GLN A 28 -2.76 16.87 5.67
N SER A 29 -2.50 16.51 6.93
CA SER A 29 -2.01 17.47 7.94
C SER A 29 -0.62 18.03 7.64
N LYS A 30 0.09 17.47 6.65
CA LYS A 30 1.38 17.96 6.13
C LYS A 30 1.23 18.78 4.84
N ASP A 31 0.02 19.29 4.59
CA ASP A 31 -0.32 20.10 3.41
C ASP A 31 -0.13 19.36 2.06
N LEU A 32 -0.23 18.02 2.07
CA LEU A 32 -0.18 17.21 0.86
C LEU A 32 -1.59 16.99 0.30
N ALA A 33 -1.80 17.37 -0.95
CA ALA A 33 -3.00 17.03 -1.70
C ALA A 33 -2.92 15.55 -2.15
N LEU A 34 -3.93 14.75 -1.77
CA LEU A 34 -3.93 13.31 -2.00
C LEU A 34 -5.06 12.88 -2.92
N SER A 35 -4.83 11.84 -3.70
CA SER A 35 -5.86 11.05 -4.37
C SER A 35 -5.61 9.55 -4.15
N VAL A 36 -6.67 8.75 -4.27
CA VAL A 36 -6.60 7.31 -4.07
C VAL A 36 -7.12 6.58 -5.30
N CYS A 37 -6.38 5.59 -5.78
CA CYS A 37 -6.87 4.58 -6.69
C CYS A 37 -6.94 3.24 -5.97
N LYS A 38 -8.09 2.57 -6.03
CA LYS A 38 -8.23 1.19 -5.57
C LYS A 38 -8.50 0.28 -6.76
N ILE A 39 -7.70 -0.76 -6.90
CA ILE A 39 -7.92 -1.82 -7.89
C ILE A 39 -8.41 -3.08 -7.17
N ASP A 40 -9.57 -3.57 -7.60
CA ASP A 40 -10.17 -4.79 -7.07
C ASP A 40 -10.63 -5.73 -8.20
N CYS A 41 -10.82 -7.02 -7.91
CA CYS A 41 -11.30 -7.98 -8.91
C CYS A 41 -12.80 -7.92 -9.09
N VAL A 42 -13.53 -7.63 -8.02
CA VAL A 42 -14.99 -7.56 -8.00
C VAL A 42 -15.43 -6.25 -7.35
N ALA A 43 -16.69 -5.88 -7.57
CA ALA A 43 -17.24 -4.68 -6.96
C ALA A 43 -17.08 -4.73 -5.43
N THR A 44 -16.53 -3.66 -4.88
CA THR A 44 -16.25 -3.54 -3.45
C THR A 44 -16.95 -2.32 -2.87
N ARG A 45 -17.25 -2.36 -1.57
CA ARG A 45 -17.75 -1.21 -0.81
C ARG A 45 -16.63 -0.33 -0.24
N ASP A 46 -15.37 -0.71 -0.46
CA ASP A 46 -14.23 0.02 0.11
C ASP A 46 -14.09 1.44 -0.45
N GLY A 47 -14.61 1.72 -1.66
CA GLY A 47 -14.73 3.08 -2.18
C GLY A 47 -15.49 4.03 -1.25
N LEU A 48 -16.47 3.51 -0.48
CA LEU A 48 -17.21 4.28 0.52
C LEU A 48 -16.31 4.80 1.66
N VAL A 49 -15.23 4.08 1.96
CA VAL A 49 -14.25 4.52 2.98
C VAL A 49 -13.60 5.83 2.55
N TYR A 50 -13.17 5.92 1.29
CA TYR A 50 -12.51 7.10 0.73
C TYR A 50 -13.48 8.25 0.52
N GLN A 51 -14.73 7.95 0.16
CA GLN A 51 -15.81 8.93 0.09
C GLN A 51 -16.09 9.58 1.46
N ASN A 52 -16.12 8.76 2.53
CA ASN A 52 -16.38 9.25 3.89
C ASN A 52 -15.29 10.17 4.43
N ILE A 53 -14.06 10.04 3.98
CA ILE A 53 -12.95 10.94 4.36
C ILE A 53 -12.74 12.06 3.34
N ASN A 54 -13.68 12.22 2.39
CA ASN A 54 -13.72 13.31 1.41
C ASN A 54 -12.41 13.47 0.61
N ILE A 55 -11.85 12.34 0.14
CA ILE A 55 -10.66 12.33 -0.70
C ILE A 55 -11.04 11.98 -2.15
N PRO A 56 -10.45 12.64 -3.17
CA PRO A 56 -10.61 12.21 -4.56
C PRO A 56 -10.19 10.75 -4.71
N HIS A 57 -11.09 9.91 -5.21
CA HIS A 57 -10.80 8.49 -5.39
C HIS A 57 -11.43 7.92 -6.65
N VAL A 58 -10.83 6.87 -7.15
CA VAL A 58 -11.33 6.04 -8.26
C VAL A 58 -11.16 4.56 -7.90
N VAL A 59 -12.11 3.75 -8.34
CA VAL A 59 -12.09 2.30 -8.18
C VAL A 59 -12.05 1.65 -9.54
N GLY A 60 -11.00 0.88 -9.82
CA GLY A 60 -10.88 0.04 -11.01
C GLY A 60 -11.29 -1.39 -10.68
N ILE A 61 -12.10 -2.00 -11.54
CA ILE A 61 -12.52 -3.40 -11.40
C ILE A 61 -11.87 -4.20 -12.51
N SER A 62 -10.95 -5.08 -12.14
CA SER A 62 -10.18 -5.89 -13.11
C SER A 62 -10.96 -7.08 -13.66
N GLY A 63 -12.02 -7.53 -12.97
CA GLY A 63 -12.77 -8.72 -13.37
C GLY A 63 -11.86 -9.96 -13.39
N ASP A 64 -11.83 -10.62 -14.54
CA ASP A 64 -11.03 -11.83 -14.76
C ASP A 64 -9.54 -11.53 -15.07
N ILE A 65 -9.18 -10.27 -15.23
CA ILE A 65 -7.79 -9.87 -15.48
C ILE A 65 -7.04 -9.77 -14.14
N CYS A 66 -5.77 -10.15 -14.14
CA CYS A 66 -4.92 -9.94 -12.96
C CYS A 66 -4.92 -8.45 -12.57
N PRO A 67 -5.24 -8.08 -11.31
CA PRO A 67 -5.31 -6.69 -10.86
C PRO A 67 -4.02 -5.90 -11.10
N ASP A 68 -2.86 -6.55 -10.97
CA ASP A 68 -1.57 -5.91 -11.19
C ASP A 68 -1.36 -5.56 -12.67
N HIS A 69 -1.72 -6.47 -13.59
CA HIS A 69 -1.68 -6.18 -15.03
C HIS A 69 -2.70 -5.12 -15.42
N PHE A 70 -3.91 -5.18 -14.84
CA PHE A 70 -4.93 -4.15 -15.05
C PHE A 70 -4.42 -2.78 -14.61
N LEU A 71 -3.78 -2.69 -13.43
CA LEU A 71 -3.18 -1.44 -12.95
C LEU A 71 -2.13 -0.92 -13.92
N VAL A 72 -1.14 -1.76 -14.29
CA VAL A 72 -0.03 -1.34 -15.17
C VAL A 72 -0.54 -0.82 -16.51
N SER A 73 -1.57 -1.47 -17.08
CA SER A 73 -2.17 -1.05 -18.36
C SER A 73 -2.91 0.28 -18.29
N ASN A 74 -3.30 0.74 -17.09
CA ASN A 74 -4.07 1.97 -16.89
C ASN A 74 -3.25 3.06 -16.13
N LEU A 75 -1.95 2.87 -15.93
CA LEU A 75 -1.12 3.84 -15.21
C LEU A 75 -1.09 5.23 -15.85
N PRO A 76 -0.95 5.39 -17.19
CA PRO A 76 -0.92 6.70 -17.81
C PRO A 76 -2.18 7.52 -17.55
N GLU A 77 -3.35 6.88 -17.70
CA GLU A 77 -4.66 7.50 -17.46
C GLU A 77 -4.83 7.85 -15.99
N LEU A 78 -4.32 7.00 -15.10
CA LEU A 78 -4.40 7.22 -13.66
C LEU A 78 -3.54 8.39 -13.22
N TYR A 79 -2.34 8.54 -13.78
CA TYR A 79 -1.46 9.68 -13.51
C TYR A 79 -2.08 10.98 -14.01
N HIS A 80 -2.64 10.99 -15.23
CA HIS A 80 -3.34 12.13 -15.77
C HIS A 80 -4.54 12.53 -14.90
N TRP A 81 -5.35 11.56 -14.47
CA TRP A 81 -6.45 11.79 -13.55
C TRP A 81 -6.00 12.40 -12.21
N ALA A 82 -4.93 11.88 -11.61
CA ALA A 82 -4.39 12.42 -10.36
C ALA A 82 -3.88 13.87 -10.52
N ASP A 83 -3.29 14.18 -11.66
CA ASP A 83 -2.85 15.54 -12.02
C ASP A 83 -4.03 16.50 -12.20
N GLU A 84 -5.11 16.06 -12.86
CA GLU A 84 -6.38 16.83 -12.96
C GLU A 84 -6.98 17.13 -11.59
N LYS A 85 -6.81 16.21 -10.61
CA LYS A 85 -7.21 16.43 -9.21
C LYS A 85 -6.24 17.29 -8.43
N GLN A 86 -5.17 17.77 -9.07
CA GLN A 86 -4.12 18.58 -8.43
C GLN A 86 -3.48 17.86 -7.23
N SER A 87 -3.35 16.55 -7.31
CA SER A 87 -2.79 15.74 -6.25
C SER A 87 -1.27 15.82 -6.24
N ASP A 88 -0.68 16.00 -5.04
CA ASP A 88 0.75 15.85 -4.82
C ASP A 88 1.14 14.38 -4.74
N VAL A 89 0.28 13.56 -4.13
CA VAL A 89 0.52 12.13 -3.92
C VAL A 89 -0.68 11.31 -4.39
N LEU A 90 -0.40 10.31 -5.22
CA LEU A 90 -1.35 9.28 -5.62
C LEU A 90 -1.08 8.01 -4.79
N LEU A 91 -2.05 7.60 -4.00
CA LEU A 91 -2.03 6.34 -3.26
C LEU A 91 -2.77 5.27 -4.07
N ILE A 92 -2.09 4.16 -4.37
CA ILE A 92 -2.67 3.05 -5.14
C ILE A 92 -2.78 1.83 -4.23
N GLU A 93 -4.00 1.32 -4.04
CA GLU A 93 -4.27 0.07 -3.33
C GLU A 93 -4.61 -1.02 -4.34
N THR A 94 -3.86 -2.14 -4.37
CA THR A 94 -4.15 -3.29 -5.22
C THR A 94 -4.85 -4.41 -4.47
N ALA A 95 -5.60 -5.26 -5.16
CA ALA A 95 -6.26 -6.43 -4.59
C ALA A 95 -5.28 -7.46 -4.01
N GLY A 96 -4.04 -7.49 -4.53
CA GLY A 96 -2.96 -8.33 -4.00
C GLY A 96 -3.19 -9.83 -4.11
N LEU A 97 -3.86 -10.29 -5.15
CA LEU A 97 -4.16 -11.71 -5.36
C LEU A 97 -3.05 -12.48 -6.09
N CYS A 98 -2.17 -11.79 -6.79
CA CYS A 98 -1.09 -12.41 -7.55
C CYS A 98 0.23 -12.35 -6.79
N HIS A 99 0.75 -13.51 -6.41
CA HIS A 99 2.07 -13.63 -5.76
C HIS A 99 3.22 -13.79 -6.77
N ARG A 100 2.96 -13.71 -8.08
CA ARG A 100 3.96 -13.94 -9.13
C ARG A 100 4.54 -12.66 -9.70
N CYS A 101 3.88 -11.53 -9.53
CA CYS A 101 4.29 -10.24 -10.06
C CYS A 101 4.10 -9.14 -9.02
N SER A 102 4.68 -8.00 -9.31
CA SER A 102 4.43 -6.75 -8.59
C SER A 102 4.22 -5.66 -9.64
N PRO A 103 3.20 -4.82 -9.53
CA PRO A 103 3.01 -3.68 -10.43
C PRO A 103 3.92 -2.50 -10.07
N ALA A 104 4.82 -2.67 -9.12
CA ALA A 104 5.76 -1.64 -8.71
C ALA A 104 6.69 -1.25 -9.87
N THR A 105 6.86 0.05 -10.06
CA THR A 105 7.83 0.64 -10.98
C THR A 105 8.90 1.39 -10.19
N GLU A 106 10.01 1.75 -10.85
CA GLU A 106 11.07 2.56 -10.23
C GLU A 106 10.57 3.93 -9.77
N GLN A 107 9.46 4.41 -10.31
CA GLN A 107 8.85 5.71 -10.00
C GLN A 107 7.93 5.66 -8.77
N MET A 108 7.59 4.47 -8.27
CA MET A 108 6.67 4.29 -7.15
C MET A 108 7.39 3.96 -5.86
N ALA A 109 6.92 4.51 -4.74
CA ALA A 109 7.22 3.97 -3.42
C ALA A 109 6.39 2.69 -3.21
N ALA A 110 7.01 1.53 -3.30
CA ALA A 110 6.34 0.25 -3.22
C ALA A 110 6.21 -0.23 -1.77
N GLY A 111 4.99 -0.38 -1.28
CA GLY A 111 4.66 -0.89 0.04
C GLY A 111 4.02 -2.28 0.00
N CYS A 112 4.43 -3.14 0.92
CA CYS A 112 3.84 -4.45 1.13
C CYS A 112 3.21 -4.51 2.53
N VAL A 113 1.90 -4.78 2.60
CA VAL A 113 1.18 -4.97 3.87
C VAL A 113 1.08 -6.45 4.19
N LEU A 114 1.50 -6.83 5.38
CA LEU A 114 1.49 -8.20 5.88
C LEU A 114 0.73 -8.28 7.20
N ASP A 115 -0.23 -9.19 7.26
CA ASP A 115 -0.95 -9.56 8.48
C ASP A 115 -0.16 -10.59 9.28
N CYS A 116 0.26 -10.23 10.48
CA CYS A 116 1.05 -11.12 11.33
C CYS A 116 0.28 -12.38 11.78
N THR A 117 -1.06 -12.37 11.74
CA THR A 117 -1.88 -13.54 12.10
C THR A 117 -2.01 -14.57 10.97
N SER A 118 -1.58 -14.24 9.75
CA SER A 118 -1.73 -15.14 8.59
C SER A 118 -0.88 -16.40 8.71
N SER A 119 0.37 -16.29 9.01
CA SER A 119 1.32 -17.39 9.30
C SER A 119 2.74 -16.82 9.43
N CYS A 120 3.60 -17.47 10.21
CA CYS A 120 5.04 -17.16 10.20
C CYS A 120 5.72 -17.47 8.84
N HIS A 121 5.05 -18.20 7.94
CA HIS A 121 5.52 -18.46 6.56
C HIS A 121 4.99 -17.46 5.54
N ALA A 122 4.06 -16.57 5.91
CA ALA A 122 3.46 -15.61 5.01
C ALA A 122 4.48 -14.74 4.24
N PRO A 123 5.60 -14.26 4.83
CA PRO A 123 6.59 -13.51 4.09
C PRO A 123 7.12 -14.22 2.84
N ALA A 124 7.40 -15.53 2.94
CA ALA A 124 7.90 -16.30 1.82
C ALA A 124 6.88 -16.50 0.69
N GLN A 125 5.58 -16.36 0.98
CA GLN A 125 4.51 -16.52 -0.01
C GLN A 125 4.23 -15.24 -0.80
N LEU A 126 4.68 -14.07 -0.31
CA LEU A 126 4.41 -12.78 -0.95
C LEU A 126 5.23 -12.53 -2.23
N GLY A 127 6.33 -13.28 -2.42
CA GLY A 127 7.14 -13.20 -3.63
C GLY A 127 7.59 -11.78 -3.99
N PRO A 128 7.41 -11.35 -5.26
CA PRO A 128 7.83 -10.03 -5.72
C PRO A 128 7.24 -8.85 -4.96
N MET A 129 6.02 -8.98 -4.41
CA MET A 129 5.43 -7.92 -3.61
C MET A 129 6.28 -7.55 -2.39
N LEU A 130 6.94 -8.54 -1.78
CA LEU A 130 7.84 -8.31 -0.65
C LEU A 130 9.26 -7.97 -1.11
N THR A 131 9.80 -8.70 -2.09
CA THR A 131 11.21 -8.55 -2.48
C THR A 131 11.50 -7.23 -3.16
N TYR A 132 10.52 -6.59 -3.81
CA TYR A 132 10.65 -5.26 -4.43
C TYR A 132 10.06 -4.12 -3.58
N ALA A 133 9.59 -4.42 -2.36
CA ALA A 133 9.04 -3.39 -1.50
C ALA A 133 10.13 -2.44 -0.96
N ASP A 134 9.88 -1.14 -1.02
CA ASP A 134 10.68 -0.12 -0.33
C ASP A 134 10.36 -0.11 1.17
N PHE A 135 9.12 -0.46 1.51
CA PHE A 135 8.67 -0.56 2.90
C PHE A 135 7.67 -1.69 3.11
N VAL A 136 7.63 -2.21 4.32
CA VAL A 136 6.69 -3.25 4.75
C VAL A 136 5.91 -2.75 5.95
N VAL A 137 4.59 -2.92 5.92
CA VAL A 137 3.70 -2.59 7.03
C VAL A 137 3.17 -3.86 7.65
N LEU A 138 3.49 -4.07 8.92
CA LEU A 138 2.98 -5.18 9.71
C LEU A 138 1.69 -4.75 10.41
N THR A 139 0.61 -5.49 10.19
CA THR A 139 -0.68 -5.30 10.85
C THR A 139 -0.94 -6.42 11.86
N LYS A 140 -1.81 -6.17 12.83
CA LYS A 140 -2.26 -7.14 13.85
C LYS A 140 -1.08 -7.78 14.63
N ILE A 141 -0.02 -7.03 14.83
CA ILE A 141 1.19 -7.53 15.52
C ILE A 141 0.94 -7.80 17.01
N ASP A 142 -0.05 -7.14 17.58
CA ASP A 142 -0.52 -7.33 18.94
C ASP A 142 -1.25 -8.66 19.15
N MET A 143 -1.73 -9.29 18.08
CA MET A 143 -2.49 -10.55 18.10
C MET A 143 -1.60 -11.80 18.03
N VAL A 144 -0.28 -11.63 17.91
CA VAL A 144 0.68 -12.75 17.82
C VAL A 144 1.69 -12.70 18.96
N SER A 145 2.27 -13.85 19.31
CA SER A 145 3.30 -13.96 20.33
C SER A 145 4.59 -13.23 19.91
N GLN A 146 5.43 -12.89 20.89
CA GLN A 146 6.74 -12.31 20.61
C GLN A 146 7.59 -13.23 19.72
N ALA A 147 7.56 -14.53 19.94
CA ALA A 147 8.33 -15.48 19.14
C ALA A 147 7.89 -15.48 17.67
N GLU A 148 6.58 -15.44 17.39
CA GLU A 148 6.06 -15.34 16.03
C GLU A 148 6.47 -14.02 15.36
N ARG A 149 6.42 -12.89 16.09
CA ARG A 149 6.89 -11.59 15.60
C ARG A 149 8.35 -11.66 15.17
N GLU A 150 9.22 -12.20 16.01
CA GLU A 150 10.65 -12.30 15.72
C GLU A 150 10.91 -13.17 14.49
N ILE A 151 10.19 -14.28 14.32
CA ILE A 151 10.29 -15.15 13.14
C ILE A 151 9.84 -14.40 11.88
N ILE A 152 8.72 -13.68 11.94
CA ILE A 152 8.21 -12.92 10.80
C ILE A 152 9.21 -11.82 10.41
N LEU A 153 9.69 -11.04 11.38
CA LEU A 153 10.68 -9.98 11.16
C LEU A 153 11.98 -10.51 10.56
N TRP A 154 12.47 -11.65 11.09
CA TRP A 154 13.66 -12.29 10.55
C TRP A 154 13.48 -12.71 9.10
N LYS A 155 12.36 -13.36 8.75
CA LYS A 155 12.07 -13.78 7.39
C LYS A 155 11.91 -12.62 6.42
N ILE A 156 11.29 -11.51 6.86
CA ILE A 156 11.21 -10.31 6.02
C ILE A 156 12.61 -9.78 5.73
N LYS A 157 13.47 -9.68 6.75
CA LYS A 157 14.85 -9.20 6.59
C LYS A 157 15.71 -10.13 5.73
N GLU A 158 15.47 -11.44 5.77
CA GLU A 158 16.12 -12.41 4.91
C GLU A 158 15.74 -12.21 3.44
N LEU A 159 14.43 -11.97 3.16
CA LEU A 159 13.92 -11.82 1.81
C LEU A 159 14.13 -10.40 1.23
N ASN A 160 14.06 -9.38 2.07
CA ASN A 160 14.28 -8.00 1.70
C ASN A 160 14.96 -7.22 2.84
N PRO A 161 16.30 -7.23 2.90
CA PRO A 161 17.06 -6.59 3.97
C PRO A 161 16.99 -5.07 3.95
N THR A 162 16.62 -4.47 2.81
CA THR A 162 16.60 -3.01 2.61
C THR A 162 15.26 -2.38 2.92
N ALA A 163 14.18 -3.15 2.94
CA ALA A 163 12.85 -2.62 3.20
C ALA A 163 12.76 -1.96 4.59
N LYS A 164 12.16 -0.77 4.63
CA LYS A 164 11.83 -0.09 5.89
C LYS A 164 10.63 -0.78 6.52
N LEU A 165 10.72 -1.11 7.81
CA LEU A 165 9.64 -1.80 8.53
C LEU A 165 8.82 -0.83 9.36
N PHE A 166 7.50 -0.96 9.26
CA PHE A 166 6.52 -0.23 10.06
C PHE A 166 5.50 -1.20 10.65
N THR A 167 4.97 -0.84 11.79
CA THR A 167 3.84 -1.52 12.43
C THR A 167 2.68 -0.55 12.48
N VAL A 168 1.51 -0.95 12.01
CA VAL A 168 0.32 -0.12 12.05
C VAL A 168 -0.86 -0.95 12.57
N ASP A 169 -1.44 -0.51 13.68
CA ASP A 169 -2.74 -1.01 14.11
C ASP A 169 -3.85 -0.36 13.27
N GLY A 170 -4.53 -1.17 12.47
CA GLY A 170 -5.57 -0.70 11.56
C GLY A 170 -6.82 -0.17 12.25
N LEU A 171 -7.05 -0.51 13.53
CA LEU A 171 -8.21 -0.06 14.31
C LEU A 171 -7.93 1.26 15.02
N THR A 172 -6.81 1.36 15.71
CA THR A 172 -6.47 2.51 16.54
C THR A 172 -5.63 3.55 15.80
N GLY A 173 -4.98 3.16 14.69
CA GLY A 173 -4.01 4.00 13.98
C GLY A 173 -2.64 4.08 14.65
N TYR A 174 -2.41 3.35 15.74
CA TYR A 174 -1.11 3.33 16.41
C TYR A 174 0.00 2.94 15.42
N GLY A 175 1.09 3.71 15.37
CA GLY A 175 2.21 3.52 14.46
C GLY A 175 2.05 4.10 13.06
N ALA A 176 0.85 4.58 12.68
CA ALA A 176 0.60 5.19 11.36
C ALA A 176 1.40 6.49 11.15
N GLU A 177 1.69 7.22 12.23
CA GLU A 177 2.43 8.49 12.18
C GLU A 177 3.84 8.28 11.61
N GLY A 178 4.58 7.29 12.11
CA GLY A 178 5.91 6.96 11.60
C GLY A 178 5.93 6.60 10.11
N LEU A 179 4.90 5.89 9.63
CA LEU A 179 4.75 5.59 8.21
C LEU A 179 4.44 6.85 7.39
N ALA A 180 3.52 7.70 7.87
CA ALA A 180 3.16 8.95 7.20
C ALA A 180 4.35 9.92 7.15
N ASP A 181 5.14 10.03 8.21
CA ASP A 181 6.37 10.83 8.25
C ASP A 181 7.37 10.35 7.21
N TRP A 182 7.64 9.05 7.18
CA TRP A 182 8.54 8.47 6.21
C TRP A 182 8.05 8.67 4.78
N LEU A 183 6.78 8.42 4.49
CA LEU A 183 6.19 8.62 3.17
C LEU A 183 6.24 10.09 2.74
N SER A 184 6.09 11.04 3.64
CA SER A 184 6.17 12.47 3.30
C SER A 184 7.57 12.87 2.83
N CYS A 185 8.62 12.31 3.43
CA CYS A 185 10.03 12.61 3.14
C CYS A 185 10.62 11.72 2.04
N PHE A 186 10.10 10.50 1.86
CA PHE A 186 10.62 9.55 0.89
C PHE A 186 10.37 10.04 -0.54
N SER A 187 11.43 10.11 -1.35
CA SER A 187 11.33 10.46 -2.76
C SER A 187 12.05 9.42 -3.60
N LYS A 188 11.41 8.97 -4.66
CA LYS A 188 12.07 8.39 -5.84
C LYS A 188 12.06 9.46 -6.92
N GLU A 189 13.08 9.52 -7.75
CA GLU A 189 13.08 10.42 -8.91
C GLU A 189 11.91 10.04 -9.82
N THR A 190 10.88 10.87 -9.84
CA THR A 190 9.69 10.69 -10.68
C THR A 190 9.82 11.61 -11.88
N ASN A 191 10.10 11.03 -13.04
CA ASN A 191 9.95 11.69 -14.33
C ASN A 191 8.60 11.29 -14.92
N PHE A 192 7.53 11.97 -14.49
CA PHE A 192 6.20 11.82 -15.10
C PHE A 192 6.07 12.69 -16.34
#